data_612fd6928f9b816166b1edd9c1698643
#
_entry.id   612fd6928f9b816166b1edd9c1698643
#
_cell.length_a   1.000
_cell.length_b   1.000
_cell.length_c   1.000
_cell.angle_alpha   90.00
_cell.angle_beta   90.00
_cell.angle_gamma   90.00
#
_symmetry.space_group_name_H-M   'P 1'
#
loop_
_entity.id
_entity.type
_entity.pdbx_description
1 polymer ?
#
loop_
_entity_poly.entity_id
_entity_poly.type
_entity_poly.pdbx_seq_one_letter_code
_entity_poly.pdbx_strand_id
1 'polypeptide(L)'
;MRPSTIWYTLKQGIKNIKRNFMFSIASIITMAACIFLFGIFFSIVNNVNTLAHKVEEDVPITVLFNEGTTQEQMDAVGELIKQRPEVSKIEFESGDEAWEKMKQEYFGDDSEAADGFKDDNPLANSSNYRVYMNNIEKQSELVAYIKTLDNVREVNQSEQAAKTLGSINRIVSYVSVAVIVILLLIAIFLISNTISVGITVRKDEIGIMKYIGATDAFVRAPFLLEGMILGLIGAGIPLIILYFCYNNVVTYVYTKFSVLMGVVDFIPVGQIYQTLVPVALALGIGIGLVGSFITTRKHLKV
;
A
#
# COMPACT_ATOMS: atom_id res chain seq x y z
N MET A 1 16.03 -19.90 29.93
CA MET A 1 17.47 -19.87 29.64
C MET A 1 18.19 -18.99 30.68
N ARG A 2 19.37 -19.41 31.16
CA ARG A 2 20.16 -18.56 32.07
C ARG A 2 20.74 -17.35 31.30
N PRO A 3 20.89 -16.15 31.87
CA PRO A 3 21.45 -14.98 31.20
C PRO A 3 22.81 -15.22 30.54
N SER A 4 23.66 -16.05 31.19
CA SER A 4 24.95 -16.46 30.66
C SER A 4 24.88 -17.22 29.36
N THR A 5 23.81 -18.03 29.16
CA THR A 5 23.59 -18.77 27.93
C THR A 5 23.21 -17.84 26.75
N ILE A 6 22.40 -16.82 27.02
CA ILE A 6 21.99 -15.84 26.00
C ILE A 6 23.23 -15.03 25.56
N TRP A 7 24.05 -14.58 26.49
CA TRP A 7 25.28 -13.85 26.17
C TRP A 7 26.27 -14.69 25.36
N TYR A 8 26.45 -15.96 25.74
CA TYR A 8 27.29 -16.91 24.99
C TYR A 8 26.78 -17.08 23.56
N THR A 9 25.47 -17.29 23.38
CA THR A 9 24.84 -17.52 22.08
C THR A 9 24.97 -16.28 21.18
N LEU A 10 24.80 -15.07 21.74
CA LEU A 10 24.98 -13.81 21.02
C LEU A 10 26.42 -13.61 20.54
N LYS A 11 27.39 -13.81 21.45
CA LYS A 11 28.82 -13.71 21.13
C LYS A 11 29.21 -14.71 20.05
N GLN A 12 28.66 -15.92 20.11
CA GLN A 12 28.93 -16.97 19.14
C GLN A 12 28.31 -16.69 17.79
N GLY A 13 27.07 -16.13 17.73
CA GLY A 13 26.42 -15.67 16.49
C GLY A 13 27.25 -14.59 15.79
N ILE A 14 27.70 -13.56 16.53
CA ILE A 14 28.54 -12.51 15.96
C ILE A 14 29.91 -13.06 15.49
N LYS A 15 30.50 -13.99 16.23
CA LYS A 15 31.76 -14.63 15.84
C LYS A 15 31.59 -15.44 14.55
N ASN A 16 30.43 -16.07 14.34
CA ASN A 16 30.13 -16.81 13.11
C ASN A 16 30.07 -15.87 11.91
N ILE A 17 29.38 -14.73 12.02
CA ILE A 17 29.29 -13.71 10.97
C ILE A 17 30.70 -13.26 10.54
N LYS A 18 31.57 -12.98 11.52
CA LYS A 18 32.95 -12.58 11.24
C LYS A 18 33.78 -13.68 10.56
N ARG A 19 33.59 -14.95 10.98
CA ARG A 19 34.34 -16.09 10.42
C ARG A 19 33.91 -16.42 9.00
N ASN A 20 32.62 -16.24 8.69
CA ASN A 20 32.04 -16.47 7.36
C ASN A 20 31.67 -15.13 6.68
N PHE A 21 32.56 -14.14 6.76
CA PHE A 21 32.29 -12.74 6.40
C PHE A 21 31.75 -12.60 4.97
N MET A 22 32.35 -13.27 3.98
CA MET A 22 31.94 -13.19 2.58
C MET A 22 30.50 -13.67 2.37
N PHE A 23 30.13 -14.83 2.95
CA PHE A 23 28.77 -15.37 2.83
C PHE A 23 27.77 -14.52 3.62
N SER A 24 28.17 -14.02 4.79
CA SER A 24 27.32 -13.12 5.60
C SER A 24 27.04 -11.81 4.87
N ILE A 25 28.03 -11.18 4.24
CA ILE A 25 27.84 -9.97 3.43
C ILE A 25 26.92 -10.26 2.23
N ALA A 26 27.15 -11.33 1.50
CA ALA A 26 26.30 -11.71 0.38
C ALA A 26 24.82 -11.85 0.83
N SER A 27 24.57 -12.48 1.97
CA SER A 27 23.23 -12.60 2.55
C SER A 27 22.63 -11.24 2.97
N ILE A 28 23.43 -10.37 3.59
CA ILE A 28 22.99 -9.01 3.97
C ILE A 28 22.62 -8.21 2.73
N ILE A 29 23.48 -8.21 1.69
CA ILE A 29 23.23 -7.46 0.45
C ILE A 29 21.95 -7.96 -0.24
N THR A 30 21.77 -9.28 -0.32
CA THR A 30 20.58 -9.83 -0.97
C THR A 30 19.31 -9.56 -0.15
N MET A 31 19.38 -9.71 1.19
CA MET A 31 18.29 -9.35 2.07
C MET A 31 17.95 -7.86 1.94
N ALA A 32 18.97 -7.00 1.91
CA ALA A 32 18.81 -5.57 1.73
C ALA A 32 18.15 -5.24 0.38
N ALA A 33 18.56 -5.90 -0.70
CA ALA A 33 17.93 -5.74 -2.01
C ALA A 33 16.44 -6.18 -1.98
N CYS A 34 16.13 -7.33 -1.35
CA CYS A 34 14.76 -7.79 -1.22
C CYS A 34 13.88 -6.83 -0.41
N ILE A 35 14.37 -6.35 0.74
CA ILE A 35 13.63 -5.39 1.58
C ILE A 35 13.54 -4.01 0.92
N PHE A 36 14.55 -3.61 0.16
CA PHE A 36 14.52 -2.36 -0.62
C PHE A 36 13.42 -2.40 -1.68
N LEU A 37 13.37 -3.47 -2.47
CA LEU A 37 12.30 -3.67 -3.46
C LEU A 37 10.93 -3.77 -2.81
N PHE A 38 10.82 -4.51 -1.69
CA PHE A 38 9.60 -4.55 -0.89
C PHE A 38 9.14 -3.13 -0.50
N GLY A 39 10.04 -2.30 0.02
CA GLY A 39 9.73 -0.94 0.44
C GLY A 39 9.32 -0.02 -0.72
N ILE A 40 9.94 -0.17 -1.90
CA ILE A 40 9.51 0.53 -3.13
C ILE A 40 8.09 0.12 -3.50
N PHE A 41 7.80 -1.18 -3.63
CA PHE A 41 6.46 -1.66 -3.99
C PHE A 41 5.42 -1.26 -2.95
N PHE A 42 5.75 -1.38 -1.66
CA PHE A 42 4.87 -0.94 -0.57
C PHE A 42 4.53 0.55 -0.69
N SER A 43 5.52 1.40 -0.97
CA SER A 43 5.33 2.84 -1.15
C SER A 43 4.48 3.15 -2.38
N ILE A 44 4.74 2.47 -3.51
CA ILE A 44 3.94 2.64 -4.74
C ILE A 44 2.49 2.26 -4.49
N VAL A 45 2.23 1.07 -3.93
CA VAL A 45 0.87 0.58 -3.68
C VAL A 45 0.09 1.54 -2.78
N ASN A 46 0.71 2.01 -1.68
CA ASN A 46 0.03 2.94 -0.77
C ASN A 46 -0.28 4.28 -1.45
N ASN A 47 0.65 4.84 -2.22
CA ASN A 47 0.39 6.09 -2.94
C ASN A 47 -0.66 5.93 -4.04
N VAL A 48 -0.62 4.82 -4.81
CA VAL A 48 -1.65 4.52 -5.82
C VAL A 48 -3.02 4.35 -5.17
N ASN A 49 -3.11 3.64 -4.06
CA ASN A 49 -4.37 3.48 -3.32
C ASN A 49 -4.91 4.83 -2.83
N THR A 50 -4.05 5.68 -2.24
CA THR A 50 -4.46 7.01 -1.78
C THR A 50 -4.91 7.89 -2.94
N LEU A 51 -4.21 7.84 -4.07
CA LEU A 51 -4.61 8.57 -5.28
C LEU A 51 -5.94 8.03 -5.83
N ALA A 52 -6.12 6.71 -5.89
CA ALA A 52 -7.37 6.10 -6.32
C ALA A 52 -8.54 6.55 -5.43
N HIS A 53 -8.38 6.50 -4.10
CA HIS A 53 -9.42 6.97 -3.17
C HIS A 53 -9.74 8.45 -3.35
N LYS A 54 -8.77 9.32 -3.58
CA LYS A 54 -9.03 10.73 -3.86
C LYS A 54 -9.81 10.94 -5.15
N VAL A 55 -9.40 10.26 -6.22
CA VAL A 55 -10.14 10.32 -7.49
C VAL A 55 -11.55 9.74 -7.33
N GLU A 56 -11.72 8.70 -6.49
CA GLU A 56 -13.03 8.15 -6.14
C GLU A 56 -13.91 9.17 -5.40
N GLU A 57 -13.34 9.93 -4.47
CA GLU A 57 -14.02 10.99 -3.74
C GLU A 57 -14.40 12.17 -4.64
N ASP A 58 -13.63 12.43 -5.69
CA ASP A 58 -13.82 13.55 -6.62
C ASP A 58 -14.77 13.24 -7.80
N VAL A 59 -15.13 11.96 -8.04
CA VAL A 59 -16.04 11.56 -9.12
C VAL A 59 -17.43 11.26 -8.57
N PRO A 60 -18.35 12.25 -8.52
CA PRO A 60 -19.68 12.04 -7.99
C PRO A 60 -20.58 11.25 -8.95
N ILE A 61 -21.55 10.56 -8.37
CA ILE A 61 -22.75 10.11 -9.08
C ILE A 61 -23.71 11.30 -9.15
N THR A 62 -24.11 11.69 -10.34
CA THR A 62 -25.10 12.77 -10.51
C THR A 62 -26.49 12.16 -10.59
N VAL A 63 -27.35 12.54 -9.68
CA VAL A 63 -28.76 12.12 -9.61
C VAL A 63 -29.64 13.24 -10.10
N LEU A 64 -30.24 13.06 -11.27
CA LEU A 64 -31.15 14.01 -11.90
C LEU A 64 -32.60 13.69 -11.55
N PHE A 65 -33.40 14.71 -11.28
CA PHE A 65 -34.80 14.59 -10.91
C PHE A 65 -35.75 14.76 -12.08
N ASN A 66 -36.97 14.27 -11.93
CA ASN A 66 -38.04 14.52 -12.89
C ASN A 66 -38.43 15.99 -12.89
N GLU A 67 -38.85 16.50 -14.04
CA GLU A 67 -39.36 17.87 -14.16
C GLU A 67 -40.58 18.08 -13.24
N GLY A 68 -40.55 19.19 -12.50
CA GLY A 68 -41.61 19.52 -11.56
C GLY A 68 -41.48 18.86 -10.18
N THR A 69 -40.39 18.14 -9.89
CA THR A 69 -40.09 17.61 -8.55
C THR A 69 -39.89 18.78 -7.58
N THR A 70 -40.63 18.79 -6.46
CA THR A 70 -40.48 19.84 -5.45
C THR A 70 -39.23 19.67 -4.62
N GLN A 71 -38.75 20.77 -4.00
CA GLN A 71 -37.58 20.73 -3.12
C GLN A 71 -37.76 19.72 -1.98
N GLU A 72 -38.94 19.63 -1.38
CA GLU A 72 -39.25 18.66 -0.32
C GLU A 72 -39.09 17.21 -0.77
N GLN A 73 -39.50 16.93 -2.03
CA GLN A 73 -39.34 15.59 -2.61
C GLN A 73 -37.87 15.27 -2.91
N MET A 74 -37.10 16.24 -3.40
CA MET A 74 -35.65 16.08 -3.60
C MET A 74 -34.95 15.85 -2.26
N ASP A 75 -35.28 16.62 -1.22
CA ASP A 75 -34.72 16.47 0.12
C ASP A 75 -35.02 15.07 0.72
N ALA A 76 -36.24 14.56 0.53
CA ALA A 76 -36.60 13.21 0.96
C ALA A 76 -35.75 12.12 0.28
N VAL A 77 -35.50 12.25 -1.03
CA VAL A 77 -34.60 11.36 -1.76
C VAL A 77 -33.17 11.51 -1.25
N GLY A 78 -32.69 12.73 -1.03
CA GLY A 78 -31.37 13.01 -0.48
C GLY A 78 -31.13 12.34 0.86
N GLU A 79 -32.12 12.39 1.79
CA GLU A 79 -32.00 11.72 3.09
C GLU A 79 -31.98 10.18 2.97
N LEU A 80 -32.72 9.59 2.02
CA LEU A 80 -32.65 8.14 1.75
C LEU A 80 -31.28 7.73 1.23
N ILE A 81 -30.69 8.51 0.34
CA ILE A 81 -29.36 8.25 -0.21
C ILE A 81 -28.30 8.42 0.88
N LYS A 82 -28.40 9.45 1.71
CA LYS A 82 -27.44 9.74 2.80
C LYS A 82 -27.38 8.65 3.88
N GLN A 83 -28.47 7.91 4.09
CA GLN A 83 -28.50 6.77 5.03
C GLN A 83 -27.70 5.56 4.55
N ARG A 84 -27.28 5.53 3.31
CA ARG A 84 -26.51 4.40 2.77
C ARG A 84 -25.06 4.45 3.27
N PRO A 85 -24.51 3.33 3.79
CA PRO A 85 -23.16 3.28 4.38
C PRO A 85 -22.05 3.51 3.35
N GLU A 86 -22.32 3.28 2.07
CA GLU A 86 -21.38 3.51 0.97
C GLU A 86 -21.26 4.97 0.53
N VAL A 87 -22.14 5.85 1.03
CA VAL A 87 -22.15 7.28 0.72
C VAL A 87 -21.28 8.04 1.72
N SER A 88 -20.33 8.84 1.20
CA SER A 88 -19.48 9.72 2.01
C SER A 88 -20.07 11.11 2.19
N LYS A 89 -20.62 11.67 1.10
CA LYS A 89 -21.11 13.03 1.05
C LYS A 89 -22.19 13.18 -0.01
N ILE A 90 -23.15 14.08 0.22
CA ILE A 90 -24.14 14.50 -0.78
C ILE A 90 -24.10 16.01 -0.86
N GLU A 91 -24.07 16.55 -2.06
CA GLU A 91 -24.16 17.96 -2.36
C GLU A 91 -25.38 18.19 -3.27
N PHE A 92 -26.22 19.14 -2.89
CA PHE A 92 -27.27 19.63 -3.78
C PHE A 92 -26.66 20.68 -4.70
N GLU A 93 -26.98 20.59 -5.98
CA GLU A 93 -26.56 21.53 -7.00
C GLU A 93 -27.82 22.04 -7.73
N SER A 94 -28.10 23.31 -7.61
CA SER A 94 -29.18 23.92 -8.33
C SER A 94 -28.90 24.00 -9.83
N GLY A 95 -29.94 24.11 -10.67
CA GLY A 95 -29.77 24.28 -12.10
C GLY A 95 -28.93 25.51 -12.48
N ASP A 96 -29.01 26.58 -11.68
CA ASP A 96 -28.23 27.80 -11.90
C ASP A 96 -26.73 27.56 -11.55
N GLU A 97 -26.44 26.90 -10.44
CA GLU A 97 -25.05 26.54 -10.08
C GLU A 97 -24.42 25.57 -11.10
N ALA A 98 -25.19 24.60 -11.56
CA ALA A 98 -24.74 23.66 -12.58
C ALA A 98 -24.40 24.38 -13.90
N TRP A 99 -25.23 25.35 -14.28
CA TRP A 99 -24.99 26.17 -15.47
C TRP A 99 -23.76 27.07 -15.33
N GLU A 100 -23.58 27.73 -14.19
CA GLU A 100 -22.37 28.55 -13.94
C GLU A 100 -21.08 27.73 -14.00
N LYS A 101 -21.06 26.53 -13.41
CA LYS A 101 -19.90 25.62 -13.48
C LYS A 101 -19.65 25.17 -14.92
N MET A 102 -20.71 24.80 -15.65
CA MET A 102 -20.59 24.37 -17.04
C MET A 102 -20.06 25.50 -17.93
N LYS A 103 -20.52 26.73 -17.73
CA LYS A 103 -19.99 27.90 -18.42
C LYS A 103 -18.48 28.06 -18.18
N GLN A 104 -18.06 27.96 -16.93
CA GLN A 104 -16.66 28.10 -16.56
C GLN A 104 -15.77 26.99 -17.14
N GLU A 105 -16.29 25.76 -17.17
CA GLU A 105 -15.55 24.59 -17.69
C GLU A 105 -15.38 24.59 -19.21
N TYR A 106 -16.45 24.95 -19.95
CA TYR A 106 -16.47 24.86 -21.41
C TYR A 106 -16.06 26.15 -22.11
N PHE A 107 -16.35 27.31 -21.52
CA PHE A 107 -16.07 28.61 -22.14
C PHE A 107 -14.92 29.35 -21.44
N GLY A 108 -14.52 28.94 -20.23
CA GLY A 108 -13.44 29.59 -19.47
C GLY A 108 -13.69 31.08 -19.26
N ASP A 109 -12.66 31.91 -19.50
CA ASP A 109 -12.76 33.36 -19.43
C ASP A 109 -13.36 34.00 -20.73
N ASP A 110 -13.75 33.19 -21.71
CA ASP A 110 -14.30 33.68 -23.00
C ASP A 110 -15.80 33.95 -22.85
N SER A 111 -16.12 35.12 -22.28
CA SER A 111 -17.49 35.55 -21.97
C SER A 111 -18.37 35.76 -23.22
N GLU A 112 -17.76 36.04 -24.40
CA GLU A 112 -18.52 36.27 -25.63
C GLU A 112 -19.21 35.02 -26.14
N ALA A 113 -18.62 33.85 -25.99
CA ALA A 113 -19.25 32.57 -26.38
C ALA A 113 -20.40 32.17 -25.44
N ALA A 114 -20.33 32.57 -24.16
CA ALA A 114 -21.39 32.35 -23.19
C ALA A 114 -22.55 33.37 -23.30
N ASP A 115 -22.32 34.53 -23.97
CA ASP A 115 -23.31 35.60 -24.10
C ASP A 115 -24.53 35.19 -24.90
N GLY A 116 -24.42 34.18 -25.77
CA GLY A 116 -25.56 33.61 -26.51
C GLY A 116 -26.62 32.93 -25.63
N PHE A 117 -26.30 32.68 -24.34
CA PHE A 117 -27.18 31.98 -23.39
C PHE A 117 -27.52 32.89 -22.17
N LYS A 118 -27.32 34.21 -22.27
CA LYS A 118 -27.51 35.15 -21.12
C LYS A 118 -28.92 35.16 -20.55
N ASP A 119 -29.92 34.96 -21.40
CA ASP A 119 -31.33 35.04 -21.01
C ASP A 119 -32.03 33.66 -20.98
N ASP A 120 -31.32 32.56 -21.26
CA ASP A 120 -31.90 31.22 -21.33
C ASP A 120 -30.97 30.20 -20.69
N ASN A 121 -31.20 29.91 -19.40
CA ASN A 121 -30.47 28.85 -18.70
C ASN A 121 -30.99 27.47 -19.11
N PRO A 122 -30.27 26.70 -19.96
CA PRO A 122 -30.73 25.37 -20.41
C PRO A 122 -30.80 24.35 -19.28
N LEU A 123 -30.18 24.62 -18.11
CA LEU A 123 -30.16 23.76 -16.95
C LEU A 123 -31.06 24.24 -15.80
N ALA A 124 -31.89 25.29 -16.02
CA ALA A 124 -32.75 25.88 -14.97
C ALA A 124 -33.62 24.82 -14.24
N ASN A 125 -34.07 23.77 -14.95
CA ASN A 125 -34.88 22.67 -14.40
C ASN A 125 -34.07 21.40 -14.12
N SER A 126 -32.74 21.48 -14.10
CA SER A 126 -31.84 20.34 -13.98
C SER A 126 -31.10 20.33 -12.63
N SER A 127 -31.82 20.69 -11.57
CA SER A 127 -31.28 20.51 -10.21
C SER A 127 -30.95 19.04 -9.98
N ASN A 128 -29.84 18.80 -9.29
CA ASN A 128 -29.32 17.46 -9.11
C ASN A 128 -28.67 17.27 -7.73
N TYR A 129 -28.49 16.01 -7.33
CA TYR A 129 -27.58 15.65 -6.24
C TYR A 129 -26.30 15.07 -6.81
N ARG A 130 -25.17 15.58 -6.29
CA ARG A 130 -23.84 15.01 -6.49
C ARG A 130 -23.53 14.11 -5.28
N VAL A 131 -23.55 12.81 -5.50
CA VAL A 131 -23.35 11.79 -4.47
C VAL A 131 -21.92 11.26 -4.56
N TYR A 132 -21.15 11.46 -3.51
CA TYR A 132 -19.78 10.99 -3.38
C TYR A 132 -19.75 9.70 -2.56
N MET A 133 -18.86 8.78 -2.89
CA MET A 133 -18.80 7.45 -2.31
C MET A 133 -17.53 7.20 -1.50
N ASN A 134 -17.62 6.33 -0.48
CA ASN A 134 -16.48 5.81 0.25
C ASN A 134 -15.81 4.63 -0.47
N ASN A 135 -16.52 3.95 -1.37
CA ASN A 135 -16.04 2.76 -2.06
C ASN A 135 -16.69 2.64 -3.43
N ILE A 136 -15.89 2.87 -4.46
CA ILE A 136 -16.34 2.85 -5.85
C ILE A 136 -16.73 1.46 -6.35
N GLU A 137 -16.23 0.39 -5.72
CA GLU A 137 -16.60 -1.00 -6.09
C GLU A 137 -18.10 -1.28 -5.86
N LYS A 138 -18.73 -0.54 -4.94
CA LYS A 138 -20.18 -0.60 -4.66
C LYS A 138 -21.01 0.37 -5.47
N GLN A 139 -20.41 1.10 -6.41
CA GLN A 139 -21.11 2.11 -7.21
C GLN A 139 -22.31 1.53 -7.94
N SER A 140 -22.16 0.36 -8.55
CA SER A 140 -23.26 -0.29 -9.30
C SER A 140 -24.44 -0.65 -8.40
N GLU A 141 -24.21 -1.06 -7.14
CA GLU A 141 -25.27 -1.37 -6.18
C GLU A 141 -26.01 -0.10 -5.74
N LEU A 142 -25.26 0.98 -5.45
CA LEU A 142 -25.84 2.25 -5.07
C LEU A 142 -26.65 2.86 -6.20
N VAL A 143 -26.13 2.83 -7.43
CA VAL A 143 -26.83 3.34 -8.61
C VAL A 143 -28.10 2.53 -8.88
N ALA A 144 -28.06 1.20 -8.74
CA ALA A 144 -29.25 0.36 -8.87
C ALA A 144 -30.30 0.73 -7.82
N TYR A 145 -29.89 0.99 -6.58
CA TYR A 145 -30.81 1.46 -5.53
C TYR A 145 -31.39 2.83 -5.83
N ILE A 146 -30.56 3.83 -6.21
CA ILE A 146 -31.02 5.20 -6.49
C ILE A 146 -32.03 5.21 -7.63
N LYS A 147 -31.82 4.39 -8.66
CA LYS A 147 -32.77 4.23 -9.77
C LYS A 147 -34.14 3.68 -9.38
N THR A 148 -34.27 3.07 -8.19
CA THR A 148 -35.58 2.60 -7.68
C THR A 148 -36.34 3.66 -6.89
N LEU A 149 -35.70 4.81 -6.60
CA LEU A 149 -36.35 5.87 -5.83
C LEU A 149 -37.30 6.69 -6.71
N ASP A 150 -38.43 7.07 -6.11
CA ASP A 150 -39.40 7.93 -6.78
C ASP A 150 -38.80 9.30 -7.10
N ASN A 151 -39.26 9.93 -8.18
CA ASN A 151 -38.82 11.25 -8.68
C ASN A 151 -37.39 11.30 -9.23
N VAL A 152 -36.63 10.21 -9.26
CA VAL A 152 -35.35 10.13 -9.96
C VAL A 152 -35.58 9.88 -11.44
N ARG A 153 -35.10 10.82 -12.30
CA ARG A 153 -35.18 10.69 -13.76
C ARG A 153 -34.05 9.86 -14.33
N GLU A 154 -32.84 10.21 -13.91
CA GLU A 154 -31.63 9.62 -14.46
C GLU A 154 -30.51 9.65 -13.42
N VAL A 155 -29.65 8.64 -13.47
CA VAL A 155 -28.46 8.56 -12.63
C VAL A 155 -27.25 8.46 -13.54
N ASN A 156 -26.50 9.54 -13.64
CA ASN A 156 -25.28 9.63 -14.41
C ASN A 156 -24.09 9.23 -13.55
N GLN A 157 -23.34 8.26 -14.03
CA GLN A 157 -22.14 7.75 -13.35
C GLN A 157 -20.99 7.63 -14.36
N SER A 158 -19.79 7.88 -13.90
CA SER A 158 -18.59 7.62 -14.69
C SER A 158 -18.16 6.14 -14.53
N GLU A 159 -19.02 5.23 -15.03
CA GLU A 159 -18.80 3.78 -14.90
C GLU A 159 -17.43 3.35 -15.47
N GLN A 160 -16.98 4.04 -16.52
CA GLN A 160 -15.71 3.74 -17.17
C GLN A 160 -14.51 4.15 -16.30
N ALA A 161 -14.60 5.30 -15.63
CA ALA A 161 -13.56 5.74 -14.69
C ALA A 161 -13.48 4.80 -13.48
N ALA A 162 -14.63 4.45 -12.89
CA ALA A 162 -14.71 3.53 -11.75
C ALA A 162 -14.12 2.14 -12.06
N LYS A 163 -14.51 1.55 -13.19
CA LYS A 163 -14.00 0.24 -13.63
C LYS A 163 -12.52 0.27 -13.93
N THR A 164 -12.02 1.34 -14.53
CA THR A 164 -10.61 1.48 -14.89
C THR A 164 -9.75 1.62 -13.62
N LEU A 165 -10.13 2.49 -12.69
CA LEU A 165 -9.41 2.69 -11.42
C LEU A 165 -9.40 1.42 -10.57
N GLY A 166 -10.55 0.77 -10.38
CA GLY A 166 -10.64 -0.48 -9.63
C GLY A 166 -9.80 -1.61 -10.26
N SER A 167 -9.74 -1.67 -11.59
CA SER A 167 -8.93 -2.65 -12.31
C SER A 167 -7.44 -2.40 -12.15
N ILE A 168 -6.99 -1.14 -12.26
CA ILE A 168 -5.59 -0.75 -12.06
C ILE A 168 -5.15 -1.09 -10.63
N ASN A 169 -5.94 -0.71 -9.62
CA ASN A 169 -5.62 -0.99 -8.23
C ASN A 169 -5.49 -2.50 -7.96
N ARG A 170 -6.37 -3.31 -8.51
CA ARG A 170 -6.34 -4.77 -8.38
C ARG A 170 -5.09 -5.37 -9.04
N ILE A 171 -4.74 -4.94 -10.26
CA ILE A 171 -3.53 -5.40 -10.97
C ILE A 171 -2.27 -5.02 -10.18
N VAL A 172 -2.16 -3.78 -9.72
CA VAL A 172 -1.02 -3.30 -8.93
C VAL A 172 -0.88 -4.12 -7.65
N SER A 173 -1.98 -4.39 -6.94
CA SER A 173 -1.99 -5.21 -5.73
C SER A 173 -1.54 -6.64 -5.99
N TYR A 174 -2.06 -7.31 -7.02
CA TYR A 174 -1.67 -8.70 -7.33
C TYR A 174 -0.22 -8.81 -7.76
N VAL A 175 0.26 -7.92 -8.62
CA VAL A 175 1.66 -7.88 -9.05
C VAL A 175 2.57 -7.64 -7.85
N SER A 176 2.22 -6.71 -6.97
CA SER A 176 3.01 -6.42 -5.77
C SER A 176 3.09 -7.61 -4.82
N VAL A 177 1.97 -8.29 -4.55
CA VAL A 177 1.95 -9.51 -3.72
C VAL A 177 2.80 -10.61 -4.35
N ALA A 178 2.68 -10.85 -5.65
CA ALA A 178 3.47 -11.85 -6.35
C ALA A 178 4.98 -11.56 -6.25
N VAL A 179 5.39 -10.32 -6.50
CA VAL A 179 6.80 -9.90 -6.38
C VAL A 179 7.30 -10.07 -4.94
N ILE A 180 6.53 -9.63 -3.94
CA ILE A 180 6.89 -9.76 -2.52
C ILE A 180 7.10 -11.25 -2.16
N VAL A 181 6.19 -12.15 -2.55
CA VAL A 181 6.30 -13.58 -2.28
C VAL A 181 7.57 -14.17 -2.91
N ILE A 182 7.86 -13.83 -4.17
CA ILE A 182 9.08 -14.30 -4.86
C ILE A 182 10.34 -13.80 -4.11
N LEU A 183 10.38 -12.53 -3.74
CA LEU A 183 11.52 -11.95 -3.01
C LEU A 183 11.72 -12.61 -1.64
N LEU A 184 10.63 -12.92 -0.92
CA LEU A 184 10.68 -13.65 0.36
C LEU A 184 11.26 -15.05 0.18
N LEU A 185 10.85 -15.78 -0.84
CA LEU A 185 11.39 -17.12 -1.13
C LEU A 185 12.89 -17.08 -1.45
N ILE A 186 13.33 -16.12 -2.27
CA ILE A 186 14.74 -15.91 -2.59
C ILE A 186 15.53 -15.59 -1.32
N ALA A 187 15.04 -14.72 -0.48
CA ALA A 187 15.72 -14.32 0.76
C ALA A 187 15.84 -15.50 1.74
N ILE A 188 14.78 -16.29 1.93
CA ILE A 188 14.81 -17.51 2.76
C ILE A 188 15.83 -18.51 2.21
N PHE A 189 15.84 -18.73 0.89
CA PHE A 189 16.78 -19.65 0.24
C PHE A 189 18.25 -19.23 0.48
N LEU A 190 18.55 -17.94 0.33
CA LEU A 190 19.91 -17.44 0.49
C LEU A 190 20.39 -17.47 1.95
N ILE A 191 19.54 -17.13 2.91
CA ILE A 191 19.87 -17.29 4.33
C ILE A 191 20.08 -18.76 4.66
N SER A 192 19.21 -19.65 4.15
CA SER A 192 19.36 -21.09 4.33
C SER A 192 20.72 -21.59 3.83
N ASN A 193 21.15 -21.11 2.67
CA ASN A 193 22.44 -21.47 2.10
C ASN A 193 23.61 -20.97 2.98
N THR A 194 23.57 -19.72 3.44
CA THR A 194 24.59 -19.15 4.33
C THR A 194 24.72 -19.91 5.63
N ILE A 195 23.59 -20.22 6.27
CA ILE A 195 23.57 -20.99 7.52
C ILE A 195 24.07 -22.43 7.29
N SER A 196 23.74 -23.06 6.16
CA SER A 196 24.24 -24.39 5.79
C SER A 196 25.77 -24.43 5.69
N VAL A 197 26.37 -23.42 5.03
CA VAL A 197 27.82 -23.27 4.98
C VAL A 197 28.40 -23.09 6.38
N GLY A 198 27.78 -22.22 7.22
CA GLY A 198 28.20 -22.02 8.60
C GLY A 198 28.18 -23.32 9.44
N ILE A 199 27.16 -24.15 9.28
CA ILE A 199 27.08 -25.49 9.93
C ILE A 199 28.19 -26.41 9.44
N THR A 200 28.40 -26.48 8.12
CA THR A 200 29.41 -27.33 7.50
C THR A 200 30.82 -27.02 8.00
N VAL A 201 31.17 -25.74 8.06
CA VAL A 201 32.48 -25.27 8.58
C VAL A 201 32.69 -25.61 10.06
N ARG A 202 31.60 -25.82 10.83
CA ARG A 202 31.64 -26.13 12.28
C ARG A 202 31.23 -27.56 12.61
N LYS A 203 31.23 -28.46 11.64
CA LYS A 203 30.72 -29.82 11.82
C LYS A 203 31.41 -30.55 12.97
N ASP A 204 32.74 -30.42 13.08
CA ASP A 204 33.52 -31.09 14.13
C ASP A 204 33.23 -30.48 15.52
N GLU A 205 33.16 -29.16 15.64
CA GLU A 205 32.79 -28.48 16.89
C GLU A 205 31.37 -28.92 17.38
N ILE A 206 30.42 -29.01 16.44
CA ILE A 206 29.05 -29.47 16.70
C ILE A 206 29.04 -30.93 17.14
N GLY A 207 29.85 -31.79 16.49
CA GLY A 207 30.02 -33.19 16.86
C GLY A 207 30.49 -33.34 18.29
N ILE A 208 31.57 -32.63 18.68
CA ILE A 208 32.10 -32.63 20.06
C ILE A 208 31.04 -32.20 21.06
N MET A 209 30.32 -31.10 20.77
CA MET A 209 29.22 -30.61 21.65
C MET A 209 28.16 -31.66 21.88
N LYS A 210 27.75 -32.40 20.85
CA LYS A 210 26.80 -33.50 20.96
C LYS A 210 27.34 -34.69 21.77
N TYR A 211 28.60 -35.05 21.59
CA TYR A 211 29.25 -36.13 22.36
C TYR A 211 29.29 -35.82 23.88
N ILE A 212 29.47 -34.59 24.26
CA ILE A 212 29.44 -34.19 25.67
C ILE A 212 28.03 -33.91 26.23
N GLY A 213 26.96 -34.19 25.44
CA GLY A 213 25.56 -34.14 25.85
C GLY A 213 24.86 -32.80 25.65
N ALA A 214 25.34 -31.92 24.78
CA ALA A 214 24.64 -30.68 24.46
C ALA A 214 23.30 -30.96 23.77
N THR A 215 22.23 -30.26 24.21
CA THR A 215 20.90 -30.38 23.59
C THR A 215 20.87 -29.77 22.20
N ASP A 216 20.03 -30.30 21.33
CA ASP A 216 19.83 -29.74 19.97
C ASP A 216 19.47 -28.27 19.97
N ALA A 217 18.64 -27.83 20.93
CA ALA A 217 18.26 -26.43 21.08
C ALA A 217 19.48 -25.53 21.38
N PHE A 218 20.41 -25.99 22.21
CA PHE A 218 21.64 -25.26 22.53
C PHE A 218 22.56 -25.13 21.31
N VAL A 219 22.66 -26.20 20.51
CA VAL A 219 23.50 -26.22 19.29
C VAL A 219 22.91 -25.35 18.19
N ARG A 220 21.57 -25.26 18.08
CA ARG A 220 20.86 -24.45 17.06
C ARG A 220 20.81 -22.96 17.39
N ALA A 221 20.77 -22.61 18.68
CA ALA A 221 20.56 -21.24 19.11
C ALA A 221 21.54 -20.21 18.49
N PRO A 222 22.85 -20.43 18.38
CA PRO A 222 23.76 -19.50 17.72
C PRO A 222 23.44 -19.21 16.26
N PHE A 223 22.97 -20.23 15.51
CA PHE A 223 22.62 -20.08 14.11
C PHE A 223 21.29 -19.32 13.91
N LEU A 224 20.33 -19.51 14.84
CA LEU A 224 19.09 -18.74 14.84
C LEU A 224 19.37 -17.26 15.12
N LEU A 225 20.23 -16.96 16.08
CA LEU A 225 20.65 -15.59 16.35
C LEU A 225 21.46 -14.97 15.20
N GLU A 226 22.33 -15.76 14.55
CA GLU A 226 23.05 -15.34 13.34
C GLU A 226 22.06 -14.90 12.25
N GLY A 227 21.03 -15.71 11.95
CA GLY A 227 19.99 -15.36 10.97
C GLY A 227 19.17 -14.14 11.36
N MET A 228 18.82 -14.00 12.65
CA MET A 228 18.14 -12.79 13.15
C MET A 228 18.97 -11.51 12.94
N ILE A 229 20.28 -11.57 13.26
CA ILE A 229 21.18 -10.43 13.10
C ILE A 229 21.35 -10.08 11.63
N LEU A 230 21.55 -11.08 10.76
CA LEU A 230 21.63 -10.86 9.32
C LEU A 230 20.34 -10.25 8.77
N GLY A 231 19.18 -10.73 9.23
CA GLY A 231 17.86 -10.20 8.88
C GLY A 231 17.65 -8.76 9.35
N LEU A 232 18.05 -8.45 10.60
CA LEU A 232 17.93 -7.11 11.16
C LEU A 232 18.82 -6.09 10.43
N ILE A 233 20.08 -6.45 10.14
CA ILE A 233 21.01 -5.58 9.41
C ILE A 233 20.53 -5.43 7.95
N GLY A 234 20.14 -6.56 7.33
CA GLY A 234 19.62 -6.57 5.95
C GLY A 234 18.33 -5.79 5.76
N ALA A 235 17.50 -5.62 6.81
CA ALA A 235 16.32 -4.76 6.77
C ALA A 235 16.63 -3.30 7.15
N GLY A 236 17.53 -3.08 8.10
CA GLY A 236 17.84 -1.73 8.59
C GLY A 236 18.51 -0.84 7.53
N ILE A 237 19.48 -1.37 6.81
CA ILE A 237 20.21 -0.62 5.78
C ILE A 237 19.27 -0.07 4.69
N PRO A 238 18.42 -0.88 4.04
CA PRO A 238 17.54 -0.39 2.99
C PRO A 238 16.48 0.59 3.50
N LEU A 239 16.03 0.47 4.73
CA LEU A 239 15.09 1.45 5.31
C LEU A 239 15.70 2.84 5.37
N ILE A 240 16.98 2.98 5.72
CA ILE A 240 17.68 4.26 5.71
C ILE A 240 17.79 4.81 4.27
N ILE A 241 18.18 3.98 3.32
CA ILE A 241 18.30 4.37 1.91
C ILE A 241 16.95 4.79 1.35
N LEU A 242 15.90 4.01 1.60
CA LEU A 242 14.54 4.28 1.14
C LEU A 242 14.00 5.61 1.68
N TYR A 243 14.33 5.97 2.94
CA TYR A 243 13.92 7.25 3.51
C TYR A 243 14.40 8.42 2.65
N PHE A 244 15.68 8.44 2.33
CA PHE A 244 16.25 9.49 1.49
C PHE A 244 15.74 9.42 0.06
N CYS A 245 15.66 8.23 -0.53
CA CYS A 245 15.14 8.05 -1.89
C CYS A 245 13.71 8.55 -2.02
N TYR A 246 12.81 8.14 -1.11
CA TYR A 246 11.42 8.53 -1.15
C TYR A 246 11.26 10.05 -1.01
N ASN A 247 11.91 10.65 -0.02
CA ASN A 247 11.85 12.09 0.20
C ASN A 247 12.35 12.90 -1.01
N ASN A 248 13.48 12.45 -1.61
CA ASN A 248 14.02 13.11 -2.80
C ASN A 248 13.11 12.95 -4.03
N VAL A 249 12.50 11.76 -4.23
CA VAL A 249 11.58 11.53 -5.34
C VAL A 249 10.34 12.43 -5.20
N VAL A 250 9.72 12.47 -4.03
CA VAL A 250 8.55 13.32 -3.76
C VAL A 250 8.88 14.80 -4.00
N THR A 251 10.00 15.27 -3.45
CA THR A 251 10.44 16.66 -3.65
C THR A 251 10.71 16.96 -5.13
N TYR A 252 11.35 16.03 -5.85
CA TYR A 252 11.63 16.19 -7.27
C TYR A 252 10.35 16.28 -8.11
N VAL A 253 9.36 15.41 -7.82
CA VAL A 253 8.08 15.43 -8.53
C VAL A 253 7.34 16.76 -8.29
N TYR A 254 7.25 17.23 -7.06
CA TYR A 254 6.59 18.51 -6.75
C TYR A 254 7.32 19.71 -7.39
N THR A 255 8.65 19.69 -7.47
CA THR A 255 9.39 20.83 -8.06
C THR A 255 9.37 20.85 -9.59
N LYS A 256 9.34 19.68 -10.24
CA LYS A 256 9.38 19.60 -11.72
C LYS A 256 7.99 19.56 -12.37
N PHE A 257 7.00 19.05 -11.66
CA PHE A 257 5.65 18.87 -12.17
C PHE A 257 4.65 19.66 -11.31
N SER A 258 4.85 20.99 -11.23
CA SER A 258 4.00 21.89 -10.46
C SER A 258 2.52 21.84 -10.88
N VAL A 259 2.22 21.44 -12.13
CA VAL A 259 0.86 21.22 -12.65
C VAL A 259 0.17 20.03 -11.93
N LEU A 260 0.93 19.09 -11.36
CA LEU A 260 0.39 17.99 -10.58
C LEU A 260 0.13 18.36 -9.10
N MET A 261 0.55 19.56 -8.67
CA MET A 261 0.20 20.09 -7.35
C MET A 261 -1.31 20.34 -7.30
N GLY A 262 -2.01 19.57 -6.50
CA GLY A 262 -3.47 19.61 -6.36
C GLY A 262 -4.18 18.38 -6.93
N VAL A 263 -3.55 17.64 -7.87
CA VAL A 263 -4.11 16.38 -8.40
C VAL A 263 -3.46 15.17 -7.71
N VAL A 264 -2.15 15.22 -7.44
CA VAL A 264 -1.39 14.13 -6.84
C VAL A 264 -0.82 14.57 -5.50
N ASP A 265 -1.41 14.11 -4.41
CA ASP A 265 -0.85 14.25 -3.08
C ASP A 265 -0.13 12.97 -2.65
N PHE A 266 1.20 13.03 -2.59
CA PHE A 266 1.98 11.93 -2.06
C PHE A 266 1.81 11.83 -0.54
N ILE A 267 1.74 10.59 -0.03
CA ILE A 267 1.71 10.34 1.41
C ILE A 267 3.01 10.86 2.02
N PRO A 268 2.97 11.66 3.10
CA PRO A 268 4.17 12.11 3.79
C PRO A 268 5.06 10.93 4.22
N VAL A 269 6.39 11.07 4.06
CA VAL A 269 7.35 10.00 4.38
C VAL A 269 7.18 9.46 5.81
N GLY A 270 6.87 10.32 6.78
CA GLY A 270 6.64 9.91 8.17
C GLY A 270 5.46 8.94 8.31
N GLN A 271 4.38 9.16 7.58
CA GLN A 271 3.18 8.32 7.63
C GLN A 271 3.44 6.94 6.99
N ILE A 272 4.10 6.89 5.84
CA ILE A 272 4.50 5.61 5.23
C ILE A 272 5.42 4.83 6.17
N TYR A 273 6.38 5.51 6.80
CA TYR A 273 7.38 4.89 7.66
C TYR A 273 6.83 4.32 8.96
N GLN A 274 5.74 4.87 9.49
CA GLN A 274 5.06 4.30 10.66
C GLN A 274 4.65 2.85 10.44
N THR A 275 4.25 2.48 9.22
CA THR A 275 3.87 1.11 8.87
C THR A 275 5.03 0.34 8.23
N LEU A 276 5.79 0.96 7.34
CA LEU A 276 6.87 0.31 6.62
C LEU A 276 7.98 -0.22 7.54
N VAL A 277 8.42 0.57 8.53
CA VAL A 277 9.52 0.19 9.41
C VAL A 277 9.21 -1.07 10.22
N PRO A 278 8.11 -1.15 10.99
CA PRO A 278 7.82 -2.35 11.76
C PRO A 278 7.59 -3.58 10.88
N VAL A 279 6.94 -3.42 9.73
CA VAL A 279 6.70 -4.53 8.78
C VAL A 279 8.02 -5.01 8.18
N ALA A 280 8.87 -4.13 7.68
CA ALA A 280 10.17 -4.49 7.09
C ALA A 280 11.11 -5.16 8.10
N LEU A 281 11.17 -4.66 9.34
CA LEU A 281 11.96 -5.27 10.41
C LEU A 281 11.40 -6.64 10.80
N ALA A 282 10.07 -6.78 10.91
CA ALA A 282 9.43 -8.06 11.19
C ALA A 282 9.70 -9.08 10.07
N LEU A 283 9.62 -8.67 8.81
CA LEU A 283 9.97 -9.49 7.66
C LEU A 283 11.45 -9.89 7.68
N GLY A 284 12.38 -8.95 7.88
CA GLY A 284 13.81 -9.24 7.92
C GLY A 284 14.17 -10.25 9.03
N ILE A 285 13.70 -10.01 10.25
CA ILE A 285 13.91 -10.92 11.38
C ILE A 285 13.21 -12.26 11.14
N GLY A 286 11.97 -12.24 10.64
CA GLY A 286 11.18 -13.42 10.33
C GLY A 286 11.86 -14.33 9.28
N ILE A 287 12.32 -13.75 8.18
CA ILE A 287 13.06 -14.45 7.12
C ILE A 287 14.35 -15.05 7.70
N GLY A 288 15.09 -14.27 8.49
CA GLY A 288 16.30 -14.70 9.15
C GLY A 288 16.08 -15.90 10.06
N LEU A 289 15.03 -15.85 10.89
CA LEU A 289 14.65 -16.95 11.78
C LEU A 289 14.16 -18.18 11.00
N VAL A 290 13.25 -18.01 10.04
CA VAL A 290 12.68 -19.13 9.28
C VAL A 290 13.75 -19.83 8.47
N GLY A 291 14.59 -19.09 7.73
CA GLY A 291 15.70 -19.67 6.95
C GLY A 291 16.69 -20.43 7.83
N SER A 292 17.08 -19.84 8.96
CA SER A 292 17.98 -20.49 9.93
C SER A 292 17.35 -21.73 10.57
N PHE A 293 16.07 -21.65 10.93
CA PHE A 293 15.35 -22.79 11.54
C PHE A 293 15.22 -23.96 10.60
N ILE A 294 14.80 -23.72 9.36
CA ILE A 294 14.67 -24.77 8.33
C ILE A 294 16.03 -25.46 8.11
N THR A 295 17.09 -24.67 7.95
CA THR A 295 18.42 -25.19 7.67
C THR A 295 19.00 -25.97 8.84
N THR A 296 18.91 -25.44 10.05
CA THR A 296 19.41 -26.14 11.25
C THR A 296 18.64 -27.43 11.52
N ARG A 297 17.32 -27.46 11.25
CA ARG A 297 16.53 -28.69 11.39
C ARG A 297 16.92 -29.75 10.37
N LYS A 298 17.31 -29.34 9.15
CA LYS A 298 17.71 -30.28 8.07
C LYS A 298 19.13 -30.83 8.27
N HIS A 299 20.09 -29.99 8.66
CA HIS A 299 21.52 -30.35 8.67
C HIS A 299 22.04 -30.75 10.06
N LEU A 300 21.32 -30.54 11.14
CA LEU A 300 21.68 -30.96 12.49
C LEU A 300 20.98 -32.29 12.91
N LYS A 301 20.24 -32.93 12.03
CA LYS A 301 19.79 -34.30 12.22
C LYS A 301 20.98 -35.23 11.95
N VAL A 302 21.74 -35.52 12.96
CA VAL A 302 22.73 -36.63 13.01
C VAL A 302 22.28 -37.58 14.09
#